data_8fdc8ba48248ab7eecc83cf53184755b
#
_entry.id   8fdc8ba48248ab7eecc83cf53184755b
#
_cell.length_a   1.000
_cell.length_b   1.000
_cell.length_c   1.000
_cell.angle_alpha   90.00
_cell.angle_beta   90.00
_cell.angle_gamma   90.00
#
_symmetry.space_group_name_H-M   'P 1'
#
loop_
_entity.id
_entity.type
_entity.pdbx_description
1 polymer ?
#
loop_
_entity_poly.entity_id
_entity_poly.type
_entity_poly.pdbx_seq_one_letter_code
_entity_poly.pdbx_strand_id
1 'polypeptide(L)'
;VKGAELMDKWVGASEKAVRELFQRARDSAPSLIFLDEIDALAPRRGQSSDSGVSDRVVAALLTELDGVEPLRDVVVLGATNRPDLIDPALLRPGRLERLVFVPPPDAEARKAILRASGKSVPLAEDVDLDILAVDLEGYSAADCSALLREAALAAMRRSMDAADVTAADVATAREKVRPSLDPEQVAHLQAYADNR
;
A
#
# COMPACT_ATOMS: atom_id res chain seq x y z
N VAL A 1 3.63 6.70 -8.44
CA VAL A 1 2.64 6.75 -9.52
C VAL A 1 1.65 5.63 -9.29
N LYS A 2 0.35 5.90 -9.30
CA LYS A 2 -0.68 4.86 -9.22
C LYS A 2 -0.92 4.25 -10.59
N GLY A 3 -1.07 2.91 -10.62
CA GLY A 3 -1.29 2.17 -11.85
C GLY A 3 -2.47 2.69 -12.67
N ALA A 4 -3.61 2.93 -12.03
CA ALA A 4 -4.80 3.48 -12.67
C ALA A 4 -4.57 4.86 -13.30
N GLU A 5 -3.81 5.76 -12.67
CA GLU A 5 -3.53 7.10 -13.19
C GLU A 5 -2.71 7.10 -14.49
N LEU A 6 -1.83 6.09 -14.66
CA LEU A 6 -1.08 5.89 -15.90
C LEU A 6 -2.00 5.40 -17.03
N MET A 7 -3.04 4.64 -16.70
CA MET A 7 -3.99 4.10 -17.67
C MET A 7 -5.06 5.14 -18.07
N ASP A 8 -5.63 5.88 -17.09
CA ASP A 8 -6.74 6.81 -17.32
C ASP A 8 -6.36 8.09 -18.10
N LYS A 9 -5.17 8.64 -17.83
CA LYS A 9 -4.70 9.87 -18.51
C LYS A 9 -4.28 9.66 -19.95
N TRP A 10 -4.10 8.40 -20.42
CA TRP A 10 -3.34 8.13 -21.62
C TRP A 10 -3.91 6.98 -22.47
N VAL A 11 -5.21 6.89 -22.61
CA VAL A 11 -5.83 6.00 -23.60
C VAL A 11 -5.22 6.29 -24.99
N GLY A 12 -4.34 5.38 -25.44
CA GLY A 12 -3.57 5.52 -26.68
C GLY A 12 -2.13 6.08 -26.54
N ALA A 13 -1.69 6.50 -25.32
CA ALA A 13 -0.34 7.01 -25.07
C ALA A 13 0.34 6.37 -23.84
N SER A 14 -0.24 5.29 -23.30
CA SER A 14 0.24 4.63 -22.07
C SER A 14 1.69 4.13 -22.17
N GLU A 15 2.11 3.62 -23.33
CA GLU A 15 3.50 3.23 -23.61
C GLU A 15 4.46 4.42 -23.53
N LYS A 16 4.03 5.58 -24.06
CA LYS A 16 4.83 6.80 -24.03
C LYS A 16 5.00 7.29 -22.60
N ALA A 17 3.93 7.23 -21.79
CA ALA A 17 3.96 7.62 -20.39
C ALA A 17 4.93 6.76 -19.57
N VAL A 18 4.97 5.44 -19.80
CA VAL A 18 5.94 4.53 -19.18
C VAL A 18 7.36 4.95 -19.57
N ARG A 19 7.67 5.13 -20.85
CA ARG A 19 9.01 5.56 -21.30
C ARG A 19 9.41 6.90 -20.71
N GLU A 20 8.51 7.89 -20.68
CA GLU A 20 8.77 9.20 -20.08
C GLU A 20 9.03 9.11 -18.58
N LEU A 21 8.33 8.23 -17.85
CA LEU A 21 8.57 7.99 -16.43
C LEU A 21 10.01 7.46 -16.19
N PHE A 22 10.41 6.44 -16.94
CA PHE A 22 11.72 5.85 -16.81
C PHE A 22 12.83 6.82 -17.29
N GLN A 23 12.59 7.59 -18.34
CA GLN A 23 13.53 8.62 -18.79
C GLN A 23 13.75 9.69 -17.71
N ARG A 24 12.68 10.22 -17.10
CA ARG A 24 12.80 11.18 -15.98
C ARG A 24 13.56 10.58 -14.81
N ALA A 25 13.35 9.30 -14.50
CA ALA A 25 14.06 8.64 -13.42
C ALA A 25 15.57 8.54 -13.73
N ARG A 26 15.95 8.20 -14.96
CA ARG A 26 17.35 8.22 -15.40
C ARG A 26 17.97 9.62 -15.32
N ASP A 27 17.27 10.62 -15.81
CA ASP A 27 17.72 12.02 -15.81
C ASP A 27 17.90 12.59 -14.40
N SER A 28 17.18 12.03 -13.42
CA SER A 28 17.19 12.46 -12.02
C SER A 28 17.89 11.48 -11.09
N ALA A 29 18.70 10.56 -11.64
CA ALA A 29 19.42 9.58 -10.83
C ALA A 29 20.39 10.26 -9.82
N PRO A 30 20.52 9.74 -8.58
CA PRO A 30 19.86 8.56 -8.05
C PRO A 30 18.37 8.76 -7.78
N SER A 31 17.52 7.83 -8.21
CA SER A 31 16.07 7.97 -8.14
C SER A 31 15.36 6.66 -7.81
N LEU A 32 14.09 6.77 -7.40
CA LEU A 32 13.24 5.63 -7.11
C LEU A 32 11.91 5.79 -7.85
N ILE A 33 11.54 4.77 -8.63
CA ILE A 33 10.21 4.64 -9.23
C ILE A 33 9.37 3.77 -8.30
N PHE A 34 8.26 4.29 -7.80
CA PHE A 34 7.27 3.52 -7.06
C PHE A 34 6.00 3.35 -7.89
N LEU A 35 5.68 2.10 -8.21
CA LEU A 35 4.49 1.69 -8.97
C LEU A 35 3.50 1.05 -8.00
N ASP A 36 2.47 1.79 -7.64
CA ASP A 36 1.39 1.29 -6.80
C ASP A 36 0.33 0.59 -7.65
N GLU A 37 -0.31 -0.45 -7.11
CA GLU A 37 -1.30 -1.27 -7.81
C GLU A 37 -0.77 -1.78 -9.17
N ILE A 38 0.43 -2.36 -9.14
CA ILE A 38 1.11 -2.82 -10.36
C ILE A 38 0.34 -3.90 -11.12
N ASP A 39 -0.53 -4.64 -10.45
CA ASP A 39 -1.46 -5.60 -11.05
C ASP A 39 -2.47 -4.94 -12.01
N ALA A 40 -2.83 -3.67 -11.76
CA ALA A 40 -3.66 -2.89 -12.68
C ALA A 40 -2.88 -2.46 -13.93
N LEU A 41 -1.57 -2.17 -13.79
CA LEU A 41 -0.70 -1.78 -14.92
C LEU A 41 -0.31 -2.96 -15.80
N ALA A 42 -0.05 -4.07 -15.17
CA ALA A 42 0.58 -5.22 -15.82
C ALA A 42 -0.17 -6.53 -15.46
N PRO A 43 -1.45 -6.64 -15.84
CA PRO A 43 -2.22 -7.84 -15.59
C PRO A 43 -1.70 -9.02 -16.43
N ARG A 44 -1.97 -10.24 -15.95
CA ARG A 44 -1.73 -11.47 -16.71
C ARG A 44 -2.42 -11.41 -18.06
N ARG A 45 -1.70 -11.80 -19.09
CA ARG A 45 -2.23 -11.86 -20.47
C ARG A 45 -3.49 -12.70 -20.53
N GLY A 46 -4.52 -12.18 -21.20
CA GLY A 46 -5.79 -12.87 -21.44
C GLY A 46 -6.84 -12.71 -20.33
N GLN A 47 -6.58 -11.93 -19.27
CA GLN A 47 -7.55 -11.70 -18.18
C GLN A 47 -8.23 -10.31 -18.21
N SER A 48 -7.78 -9.39 -19.05
CA SER A 48 -8.38 -8.06 -19.17
C SER A 48 -9.27 -7.96 -20.42
N SER A 49 -10.43 -7.29 -20.28
CA SER A 49 -11.34 -6.96 -21.38
C SER A 49 -10.71 -5.99 -22.40
N ASP A 50 -9.65 -5.28 -22.02
CA ASP A 50 -8.89 -4.29 -22.81
C ASP A 50 -7.46 -4.80 -23.09
N SER A 51 -7.36 -6.08 -23.53
CA SER A 51 -6.09 -6.81 -23.68
C SER A 51 -5.03 -6.07 -24.51
N GLY A 52 -5.44 -5.30 -25.53
CA GLY A 52 -4.49 -4.64 -26.40
C GLY A 52 -3.70 -3.49 -25.77
N VAL A 53 -4.30 -2.71 -24.86
CA VAL A 53 -3.63 -1.58 -24.19
C VAL A 53 -2.74 -2.10 -23.07
N SER A 54 -3.25 -3.02 -22.25
CA SER A 54 -2.51 -3.63 -21.16
C SER A 54 -1.29 -4.39 -21.66
N ASP A 55 -1.40 -5.16 -22.73
CA ASP A 55 -0.27 -5.89 -23.33
C ASP A 55 0.85 -4.96 -23.81
N ARG A 56 0.52 -3.78 -24.33
CA ARG A 56 1.49 -2.78 -24.75
C ARG A 56 2.20 -2.12 -23.57
N VAL A 57 1.46 -1.82 -22.49
CA VAL A 57 2.04 -1.28 -21.25
C VAL A 57 3.00 -2.29 -20.63
N VAL A 58 2.61 -3.56 -20.55
CA VAL A 58 3.49 -4.66 -20.09
C VAL A 58 4.75 -4.73 -20.95
N ALA A 59 4.61 -4.70 -22.28
CA ALA A 59 5.75 -4.73 -23.19
C ALA A 59 6.68 -3.52 -23.00
N ALA A 60 6.13 -2.33 -22.80
CA ALA A 60 6.91 -1.13 -22.52
C ALA A 60 7.65 -1.24 -21.18
N LEU A 61 6.98 -1.69 -20.11
CA LEU A 61 7.60 -1.94 -18.80
C LEU A 61 8.75 -2.95 -18.91
N LEU A 62 8.53 -4.06 -19.59
CA LEU A 62 9.57 -5.06 -19.81
C LEU A 62 10.77 -4.49 -20.56
N THR A 63 10.52 -3.68 -21.62
CA THR A 63 11.57 -3.03 -22.39
C THR A 63 12.39 -2.05 -21.55
N GLU A 64 11.73 -1.27 -20.70
CA GLU A 64 12.41 -0.30 -19.83
C GLU A 64 13.18 -0.98 -18.68
N LEU A 65 12.65 -2.07 -18.13
CA LEU A 65 13.32 -2.85 -17.07
C LEU A 65 14.53 -3.63 -17.62
N ASP A 66 14.40 -4.23 -18.81
CA ASP A 66 15.50 -4.97 -19.46
C ASP A 66 16.57 -4.03 -20.05
N GLY A 67 16.18 -2.84 -20.37
CA GLY A 67 16.93 -1.67 -20.84
C GLY A 67 18.02 -1.91 -21.89
N VAL A 68 17.90 -1.24 -23.04
CA VAL A 68 19.06 -0.99 -23.91
C VAL A 68 20.10 -0.14 -23.18
N GLU A 69 19.65 0.71 -22.25
CA GLU A 69 20.48 1.47 -21.30
C GLU A 69 20.25 0.93 -19.89
N PRO A 70 21.30 0.50 -19.17
CA PRO A 70 21.16 0.01 -17.81
C PRO A 70 20.55 1.08 -16.89
N LEU A 71 19.61 0.66 -16.03
CA LEU A 71 19.05 1.50 -14.96
C LEU A 71 20.11 1.73 -13.88
N ARG A 72 21.10 2.59 -14.16
CA ARG A 72 22.13 2.95 -13.18
C ARG A 72 21.52 3.91 -12.17
N ASP A 73 21.68 3.58 -10.88
CA ASP A 73 21.21 4.40 -9.76
C ASP A 73 19.70 4.69 -9.78
N VAL A 74 18.90 3.81 -10.45
CA VAL A 74 17.45 3.85 -10.45
C VAL A 74 16.92 2.56 -9.82
N VAL A 75 16.13 2.69 -8.75
CA VAL A 75 15.44 1.58 -8.10
C VAL A 75 13.98 1.57 -8.51
N VAL A 76 13.45 0.40 -8.85
CA VAL A 76 12.03 0.23 -9.16
C VAL A 76 11.37 -0.62 -8.08
N LEU A 77 10.32 -0.10 -7.46
CA LEU A 77 9.47 -0.80 -6.50
C LEU A 77 8.06 -0.92 -7.04
N GLY A 78 7.51 -2.12 -7.06
CA GLY A 78 6.10 -2.38 -7.33
C GLY A 78 5.38 -2.79 -6.05
N ALA A 79 4.16 -2.27 -5.83
CA ALA A 79 3.28 -2.69 -4.75
C ALA A 79 2.00 -3.30 -5.31
N THR A 80 1.53 -4.37 -4.69
CA THR A 80 0.26 -5.02 -5.04
C THR A 80 -0.30 -5.83 -3.87
N ASN A 81 -1.61 -5.91 -3.80
CA ASN A 81 -2.34 -6.86 -2.94
C ASN A 81 -2.75 -8.13 -3.72
N ARG A 82 -2.43 -8.22 -5.01
CA ARG A 82 -2.83 -9.32 -5.90
C ARG A 82 -1.67 -9.79 -6.79
N PRO A 83 -0.61 -10.36 -6.20
CA PRO A 83 0.58 -10.76 -6.93
C PRO A 83 0.30 -11.89 -7.95
N ASP A 84 -0.78 -12.65 -7.76
CA ASP A 84 -1.28 -13.67 -8.66
C ASP A 84 -1.75 -13.11 -10.03
N LEU A 85 -2.11 -11.83 -10.07
CA LEU A 85 -2.57 -11.15 -11.30
C LEU A 85 -1.46 -10.50 -12.11
N ILE A 86 -0.27 -10.34 -11.55
CA ILE A 86 0.87 -9.73 -12.27
C ILE A 86 1.36 -10.66 -13.37
N ASP A 87 1.73 -10.09 -14.54
CA ASP A 87 2.38 -10.85 -15.60
C ASP A 87 3.69 -11.48 -15.08
N PRO A 88 3.83 -12.81 -15.12
CA PRO A 88 5.02 -13.50 -14.60
C PRO A 88 6.33 -13.06 -15.23
N ALA A 89 6.30 -12.46 -16.43
CA ALA A 89 7.48 -11.94 -17.09
C ALA A 89 8.14 -10.81 -16.31
N LEU A 90 7.36 -9.99 -15.57
CA LEU A 90 7.90 -8.92 -14.74
C LEU A 90 8.66 -9.43 -13.51
N LEU A 91 8.33 -10.63 -13.03
CA LEU A 91 8.91 -11.21 -11.82
C LEU A 91 10.16 -12.06 -12.10
N ARG A 92 10.69 -12.02 -13.33
CA ARG A 92 11.92 -12.75 -13.71
C ARG A 92 13.18 -12.04 -13.22
N PRO A 93 14.31 -12.79 -13.05
CA PRO A 93 15.60 -12.19 -12.71
C PRO A 93 15.98 -11.02 -13.61
N GLY A 94 16.54 -9.99 -13.02
CA GLY A 94 16.91 -8.74 -13.70
C GLY A 94 15.78 -7.70 -13.79
N ARG A 95 14.58 -8.02 -13.30
CA ARG A 95 13.41 -7.12 -13.31
C ARG A 95 12.91 -6.91 -11.88
N LEU A 96 11.61 -7.11 -11.61
CA LEU A 96 11.06 -7.09 -10.26
C LEU A 96 11.23 -8.46 -9.57
N GLU A 97 12.46 -8.91 -9.49
CA GLU A 97 12.82 -10.27 -9.06
C GLU A 97 12.66 -10.51 -7.56
N ARG A 98 12.77 -9.45 -6.75
CA ARG A 98 12.69 -9.55 -5.29
C ARG A 98 11.26 -9.33 -4.83
N LEU A 99 10.66 -10.37 -4.27
CA LEU A 99 9.38 -10.28 -3.61
C LEU A 99 9.60 -10.07 -2.11
N VAL A 100 8.91 -9.08 -1.57
CA VAL A 100 8.91 -8.79 -0.14
C VAL A 100 7.47 -8.81 0.34
N PHE A 101 7.16 -9.76 1.22
CA PHE A 101 5.88 -9.75 1.91
C PHE A 101 5.90 -8.71 3.03
N VAL A 102 4.91 -7.84 3.05
CA VAL A 102 4.68 -6.90 4.14
C VAL A 102 3.58 -7.46 5.03
N PRO A 103 3.92 -8.04 6.19
CA PRO A 103 2.93 -8.66 7.06
C PRO A 103 2.00 -7.61 7.69
N PRO A 104 0.82 -8.03 8.16
CA PRO A 104 0.02 -7.22 9.07
C PRO A 104 0.85 -6.75 10.27
N PRO A 105 0.55 -5.59 10.85
CA PRO A 105 1.28 -5.10 12.00
C PRO A 105 1.05 -6.01 13.21
N ASP A 106 2.13 -6.46 13.86
CA ASP A 106 2.09 -7.08 15.18
C ASP A 106 1.79 -6.05 16.28
N ALA A 107 1.70 -6.46 17.53
CA ALA A 107 1.38 -5.58 18.65
C ALA A 107 2.37 -4.42 18.80
N GLU A 108 3.67 -4.67 18.59
CA GLU A 108 4.71 -3.62 18.68
C GLU A 108 4.60 -2.63 17.52
N ALA A 109 4.36 -3.12 16.31
CA ALA A 109 4.11 -2.26 15.16
C ALA A 109 2.83 -1.43 15.33
N ARG A 110 1.72 -2.03 15.82
CA ARG A 110 0.49 -1.29 16.12
C ARG A 110 0.72 -0.21 17.17
N LYS A 111 1.48 -0.49 18.22
CA LYS A 111 1.89 0.49 19.22
C LYS A 111 2.64 1.68 18.60
N ALA A 112 3.61 1.40 17.72
CA ALA A 112 4.33 2.45 17.03
C ALA A 112 3.42 3.28 16.11
N ILE A 113 2.48 2.63 15.41
CA ILE A 113 1.48 3.29 14.55
C ILE A 113 0.55 4.17 15.39
N LEU A 114 0.01 3.65 16.51
CA LEU A 114 -0.87 4.40 17.39
C LEU A 114 -0.15 5.62 17.97
N ARG A 115 1.10 5.48 18.42
CA ARG A 115 1.91 6.60 18.91
C ARG A 115 2.18 7.64 17.82
N ALA A 116 2.48 7.19 16.60
CA ALA A 116 2.72 8.11 15.48
C ALA A 116 1.45 8.87 15.07
N SER A 117 0.32 8.17 14.96
CA SER A 117 -0.98 8.75 14.60
C SER A 117 -1.59 9.59 15.72
N GLY A 118 -1.31 9.24 16.97
CA GLY A 118 -1.82 9.92 18.16
C GLY A 118 -1.05 11.20 18.56
N LYS A 119 0.06 11.53 17.89
CA LYS A 119 0.87 12.71 18.24
C LYS A 119 0.09 14.04 18.28
N SER A 120 -0.93 14.17 17.45
CA SER A 120 -1.79 15.35 17.35
C SER A 120 -3.12 15.20 18.09
N VAL A 121 -3.36 14.06 18.74
CA VAL A 121 -4.58 13.76 19.47
C VAL A 121 -4.27 13.84 20.97
N PRO A 122 -4.88 14.76 21.71
CA PRO A 122 -4.70 14.82 23.16
C PRO A 122 -5.39 13.60 23.78
N LEU A 123 -4.62 12.64 24.27
CA LEU A 123 -5.11 11.45 24.95
C LEU A 123 -5.12 11.68 26.46
N ALA A 124 -6.20 11.27 27.12
CA ALA A 124 -6.30 11.28 28.58
C ALA A 124 -5.38 10.20 29.19
N GLU A 125 -5.08 10.33 30.48
CA GLU A 125 -4.21 9.40 31.21
C GLU A 125 -4.76 7.98 31.31
N ASP A 126 -6.08 7.81 31.13
CA ASP A 126 -6.78 6.52 31.13
C ASP A 126 -6.64 5.76 29.79
N VAL A 127 -6.04 6.34 28.76
CA VAL A 127 -5.80 5.71 27.46
C VAL A 127 -4.38 5.15 27.42
N ASP A 128 -4.27 3.85 27.66
CA ASP A 128 -3.01 3.12 27.53
C ASP A 128 -2.86 2.56 26.09
N LEU A 129 -1.96 3.17 25.31
CA LEU A 129 -1.70 2.74 23.93
C LEU A 129 -1.02 1.37 23.84
N ASP A 130 -0.34 0.92 24.88
CA ASP A 130 0.35 -0.37 24.92
C ASP A 130 -0.68 -1.50 25.08
N ILE A 131 -1.63 -1.33 25.99
CA ILE A 131 -2.75 -2.24 26.16
C ILE A 131 -3.63 -2.22 24.90
N LEU A 132 -3.94 -1.03 24.40
CA LEU A 132 -4.77 -0.88 23.20
C LEU A 132 -4.13 -1.59 21.99
N ALA A 133 -2.82 -1.50 21.83
CA ALA A 133 -2.12 -2.16 20.71
C ALA A 133 -2.25 -3.70 20.74
N VAL A 134 -2.30 -4.30 21.90
CA VAL A 134 -2.57 -5.75 22.05
C VAL A 134 -4.00 -6.09 21.68
N ASP A 135 -4.96 -5.29 22.16
CA ASP A 135 -6.39 -5.49 21.94
C ASP A 135 -6.85 -5.31 20.49
N LEU A 136 -6.03 -4.66 19.65
CA LEU A 136 -6.34 -4.36 18.25
C LEU A 136 -5.80 -5.44 17.29
N GLU A 137 -5.81 -6.70 17.69
CA GLU A 137 -5.46 -7.80 16.78
C GLU A 137 -6.35 -7.77 15.52
N GLY A 138 -5.74 -7.98 14.35
CA GLY A 138 -6.42 -7.91 13.06
C GLY A 138 -6.62 -6.50 12.49
N TYR A 139 -6.21 -5.45 13.21
CA TYR A 139 -6.25 -4.09 12.68
C TYR A 139 -5.06 -3.81 11.76
N SER A 140 -5.32 -3.19 10.60
CA SER A 140 -4.30 -2.63 9.72
C SER A 140 -3.75 -1.31 10.28
N ALA A 141 -2.66 -0.81 9.68
CA ALA A 141 -2.16 0.54 10.02
C ALA A 141 -3.20 1.64 9.77
N ALA A 142 -3.99 1.49 8.71
CA ALA A 142 -5.07 2.42 8.38
C ALA A 142 -6.19 2.36 9.42
N ASP A 143 -6.55 1.16 9.90
CA ASP A 143 -7.58 0.98 10.94
C ASP A 143 -7.14 1.60 12.27
N CYS A 144 -5.88 1.42 12.68
CA CYS A 144 -5.34 2.06 13.88
C CYS A 144 -5.43 3.59 13.82
N SER A 145 -5.09 4.16 12.65
CA SER A 145 -5.18 5.60 12.44
C SER A 145 -6.65 6.08 12.37
N ALA A 146 -7.54 5.30 11.77
CA ALA A 146 -8.96 5.59 11.71
C ALA A 146 -9.60 5.53 13.11
N LEU A 147 -9.18 4.57 13.95
CA LEU A 147 -9.65 4.43 15.32
C LEU A 147 -9.38 5.70 16.14
N LEU A 148 -8.15 6.22 16.11
CA LEU A 148 -7.82 7.44 16.85
C LEU A 148 -8.58 8.67 16.33
N ARG A 149 -8.80 8.78 15.02
CA ARG A 149 -9.64 9.84 14.46
C ARG A 149 -11.09 9.71 14.91
N GLU A 150 -11.66 8.50 14.90
CA GLU A 150 -13.04 8.32 15.36
C GLU A 150 -13.16 8.54 16.87
N ALA A 151 -12.14 8.19 17.66
CA ALA A 151 -12.11 8.50 19.10
C ALA A 151 -12.08 10.02 19.34
N ALA A 152 -11.30 10.77 18.59
CA ALA A 152 -11.32 12.22 18.66
C ALA A 152 -12.70 12.80 18.29
N LEU A 153 -13.35 12.26 17.26
CA LEU A 153 -14.71 12.64 16.91
C LEU A 153 -15.72 12.26 18.00
N ALA A 154 -15.54 11.13 18.68
CA ALA A 154 -16.37 10.73 19.81
C ALA A 154 -16.25 11.72 20.98
N ALA A 155 -15.01 12.14 21.31
CA ALA A 155 -14.77 13.16 22.32
C ALA A 155 -15.46 14.49 21.97
N MET A 156 -15.37 14.95 20.71
CA MET A 156 -16.06 16.15 20.24
C MET A 156 -17.58 16.04 20.30
N ARG A 157 -18.15 14.86 20.02
CA ARG A 157 -19.60 14.60 20.15
C ARG A 157 -20.04 14.58 21.63
N ARG A 158 -19.17 14.11 22.53
CA ARG A 158 -19.40 14.13 23.98
C ARG A 158 -19.44 15.55 24.51
N SER A 159 -18.50 16.38 24.10
CA SER A 159 -18.45 17.82 24.40
C SER A 159 -17.58 18.55 23.36
N MET A 160 -18.07 19.67 22.85
CA MET A 160 -17.26 20.54 21.96
C MET A 160 -16.05 21.14 22.67
N ASP A 161 -16.07 21.20 24.01
CA ASP A 161 -15.00 21.70 24.86
C ASP A 161 -14.16 20.55 25.47
N ALA A 162 -14.27 19.31 24.93
CA ALA A 162 -13.48 18.20 25.41
C ALA A 162 -11.98 18.49 25.24
N ALA A 163 -11.26 18.47 26.36
CA ALA A 163 -9.81 18.76 26.37
C ALA A 163 -9.01 17.56 25.83
N ASP A 164 -9.52 16.36 25.98
CA ASP A 164 -8.83 15.10 25.66
C ASP A 164 -9.80 13.99 25.25
N VAL A 165 -9.20 12.93 24.71
CA VAL A 165 -9.87 11.68 24.31
C VAL A 165 -9.71 10.67 25.44
N THR A 166 -10.80 10.23 26.00
CA THR A 166 -10.85 9.25 27.11
C THR A 166 -10.91 7.81 26.60
N ALA A 167 -10.67 6.85 27.48
CA ALA A 167 -10.83 5.42 27.17
C ALA A 167 -12.28 5.09 26.73
N ALA A 168 -13.29 5.80 27.25
CA ALA A 168 -14.69 5.64 26.83
C ALA A 168 -14.90 6.10 25.37
N ASP A 169 -14.24 7.18 24.94
CA ASP A 169 -14.28 7.65 23.56
C ASP A 169 -13.63 6.64 22.62
N VAL A 170 -12.50 6.03 23.03
CA VAL A 170 -11.83 4.95 22.29
C VAL A 170 -12.73 3.72 22.20
N ALA A 171 -13.41 3.32 23.29
CA ALA A 171 -14.35 2.20 23.26
C ALA A 171 -15.50 2.45 22.27
N THR A 172 -16.07 3.65 22.27
CA THR A 172 -17.10 4.07 21.30
C THR A 172 -16.58 4.03 19.86
N ALA A 173 -15.34 4.42 19.64
CA ALA A 173 -14.73 4.37 18.32
C ALA A 173 -14.53 2.92 17.83
N ARG A 174 -14.18 1.97 18.74
CA ARG A 174 -14.00 0.54 18.40
C ARG A 174 -15.29 -0.12 17.92
N GLU A 175 -16.46 0.34 18.35
CA GLU A 175 -17.74 -0.15 17.84
C GLU A 175 -17.92 0.15 16.34
N LYS A 176 -17.35 1.25 15.86
CA LYS A 176 -17.48 1.73 14.48
C LYS A 176 -16.33 1.30 13.59
N VAL A 177 -15.11 1.37 14.10
CA VAL A 177 -13.90 0.99 13.36
C VAL A 177 -13.58 -0.47 13.68
N ARG A 178 -13.91 -1.36 12.75
CA ARG A 178 -13.64 -2.79 12.87
C ARG A 178 -12.35 -3.16 12.12
N PRO A 179 -11.69 -4.28 12.49
CA PRO A 179 -10.55 -4.78 11.74
C PRO A 179 -10.93 -5.00 10.27
N SER A 180 -10.09 -4.49 9.37
CA SER A 180 -10.32 -4.60 7.92
C SER A 180 -9.53 -5.73 7.26
N LEU A 181 -8.59 -6.35 7.97
CA LEU A 181 -7.76 -7.41 7.43
C LEU A 181 -8.56 -8.72 7.34
N ASP A 182 -8.56 -9.29 6.15
CA ASP A 182 -9.10 -10.63 5.90
C ASP A 182 -8.00 -11.67 6.15
N PRO A 183 -8.16 -12.56 7.14
CA PRO A 183 -7.18 -13.60 7.44
C PRO A 183 -6.89 -14.55 6.26
N GLU A 184 -7.87 -14.85 5.43
CA GLU A 184 -7.69 -15.72 4.26
C GLU A 184 -6.82 -15.04 3.21
N GLN A 185 -7.03 -13.75 2.97
CA GLN A 185 -6.20 -12.96 2.06
C GLN A 185 -4.76 -12.83 2.58
N VAL A 186 -4.58 -12.60 3.88
CA VAL A 186 -3.25 -12.54 4.50
C VAL A 186 -2.52 -13.87 4.36
N ALA A 187 -3.18 -14.99 4.65
CA ALA A 187 -2.61 -16.32 4.50
C ALA A 187 -2.25 -16.64 3.05
N HIS A 188 -3.09 -16.22 2.08
CA HIS A 188 -2.82 -16.39 0.66
C HIS A 188 -1.56 -15.63 0.22
N LEU A 189 -1.43 -14.36 0.65
CA LEU A 189 -0.26 -13.54 0.33
C LEU A 189 1.02 -14.08 0.94
N GLN A 190 0.95 -14.56 2.19
CA GLN A 190 2.08 -15.21 2.86
C GLN A 190 2.51 -16.48 2.10
N ALA A 191 1.57 -17.36 1.79
CA ALA A 191 1.85 -18.58 1.03
C ALA A 191 2.42 -18.29 -0.36
N TYR A 192 1.99 -17.21 -1.01
CA TYR A 192 2.55 -16.78 -2.28
C TYR A 192 4.02 -16.35 -2.16
N ALA A 193 4.36 -15.66 -1.08
CA ALA A 193 5.75 -15.24 -0.82
C ALA A 193 6.65 -16.41 -0.47
N ASP A 194 6.16 -17.38 0.34
CA ASP A 194 6.94 -18.53 0.79
C ASP A 194 7.22 -19.55 -0.34
N ASN A 195 6.40 -19.60 -1.38
CA ASN A 195 6.53 -20.53 -2.51
C ASN A 195 7.40 -20.00 -3.67
N ARG A 196 8.08 -18.89 -3.48
CA ARG A 196 8.99 -18.29 -4.46
C ARG A 196 10.36 -18.01 -3.88
#